data_7c0ae7aca2e7ddef1627d40d0ad9fcb2
#
_entry.id   7c0ae7aca2e7ddef1627d40d0ad9fcb2
#
_cell.length_a   1.000
_cell.length_b   1.000
_cell.length_c   1.000
_cell.angle_alpha   90.00
_cell.angle_beta   90.00
_cell.angle_gamma   90.00
#
_symmetry.space_group_name_H-M   'P 1'
#
loop_
_entity.id
_entity.type
_entity.pdbx_description
1 polymer ?
#
loop_
_entity_poly.entity_id
_entity_poly.type
_entity_poly.pdbx_seq_one_letter_code
_entity_poly.pdbx_strand_id
1 'polypeptide(L)'
;MKNTMKVAVMTGIKKMGYVDRPVPTPKPNEVLVKLEYIGICGSDMHYYETGAIGDYVVKPPFVLGHEPGGVVVEVGSDVSHLKVGDRVALEPGKTCGHCEFCKTGRYNLCPDVIFFATPPVDGVFQEYVAHEADLCFKLPDNVSTLEGALIEPLAVGFHAANQGNAHAGQTAVVMGAGCIGLVSMMALKAEGVSKVYVVDIMQKRLDKAMELGADGVINGKDEDAVSLNETTAT
;
A
#
# COMPACT_ATOMS: atom_id res chain seq x y z
N MET A 1 6.17 25.84 -12.23
CA MET A 1 6.23 24.37 -12.36
C MET A 1 6.50 23.98 -13.81
N LYS A 2 7.02 22.79 -14.08
CA LYS A 2 7.10 22.24 -15.44
C LYS A 2 5.67 22.04 -15.99
N ASN A 3 5.44 22.31 -17.26
CA ASN A 3 4.12 22.09 -17.88
C ASN A 3 3.87 20.61 -18.22
N THR A 4 4.93 19.78 -18.24
CA THR A 4 4.88 18.36 -18.56
C THR A 4 5.63 17.56 -17.50
N MET A 5 5.22 16.32 -17.31
CA MET A 5 5.81 15.34 -16.38
C MET A 5 6.15 14.04 -17.10
N LYS A 6 7.11 13.30 -16.57
CA LYS A 6 7.40 11.93 -16.98
C LYS A 6 6.42 10.96 -16.33
N VAL A 7 5.92 10.03 -17.14
CA VAL A 7 5.03 8.94 -16.71
C VAL A 7 5.61 7.63 -17.19
N ALA A 8 5.85 6.69 -16.27
CA ALA A 8 6.22 5.32 -16.63
C ALA A 8 4.96 4.55 -17.00
N VAL A 9 4.95 3.97 -18.19
CA VAL A 9 3.80 3.24 -18.73
C VAL A 9 4.18 1.81 -19.11
N MET A 10 3.31 0.89 -18.80
CA MET A 10 3.34 -0.45 -19.34
C MET A 10 2.87 -0.40 -20.81
N THR A 11 3.77 -0.73 -21.75
CA THR A 11 3.49 -0.71 -23.19
C THR A 11 3.11 -2.09 -23.74
N GLY A 12 3.21 -3.11 -22.92
CA GLY A 12 2.88 -4.49 -23.19
C GLY A 12 3.40 -5.39 -22.07
N ILE A 13 3.08 -6.67 -22.10
CA ILE A 13 3.59 -7.66 -21.14
C ILE A 13 5.11 -7.63 -21.11
N LYS A 14 5.68 -7.46 -19.90
CA LYS A 14 7.13 -7.35 -19.65
C LYS A 14 7.80 -6.17 -20.36
N LYS A 15 7.03 -5.13 -20.72
CA LYS A 15 7.56 -3.94 -21.39
C LYS A 15 7.10 -2.66 -20.69
N MET A 16 8.08 -1.88 -20.25
CA MET A 16 7.87 -0.54 -19.71
C MET A 16 8.48 0.51 -20.65
N GLY A 17 7.92 1.71 -20.63
CA GLY A 17 8.41 2.87 -21.35
C GLY A 17 8.09 4.14 -20.60
N TYR A 18 8.49 5.28 -21.17
CA TYR A 18 8.18 6.60 -20.64
C TYR A 18 7.43 7.42 -21.68
N VAL A 19 6.45 8.18 -21.21
CA VAL A 19 5.74 9.18 -22.01
C VAL A 19 5.74 10.51 -21.26
N ASP A 20 5.65 11.61 -22.02
CA ASP A 20 5.41 12.92 -21.44
C ASP A 20 3.90 13.18 -21.42
N ARG A 21 3.36 13.57 -20.26
CA ARG A 21 1.97 14.01 -20.09
C ARG A 21 1.93 15.42 -19.49
N PRO A 22 0.88 16.22 -19.73
CA PRO A 22 0.67 17.45 -18.99
C PRO A 22 0.63 17.18 -17.48
N VAL A 23 1.18 18.09 -16.67
CA VAL A 23 0.96 18.07 -15.23
C VAL A 23 -0.52 18.36 -14.97
N PRO A 24 -1.23 17.53 -14.19
CA PRO A 24 -2.65 17.75 -13.93
C PRO A 24 -2.87 19.01 -13.08
N THR A 25 -3.99 19.69 -13.30
CA THR A 25 -4.46 20.77 -12.43
C THR A 25 -5.45 20.21 -11.42
N PRO A 26 -5.28 20.44 -10.11
CA PRO A 26 -6.20 19.93 -9.11
C PRO A 26 -7.57 20.60 -9.22
N LYS A 27 -8.64 19.84 -9.02
CA LYS A 27 -10.00 20.37 -8.87
C LYS A 27 -10.14 21.10 -7.52
N PRO A 28 -11.27 21.80 -7.30
CA PRO A 28 -11.48 22.53 -6.04
C PRO A 28 -11.28 21.73 -4.77
N ASN A 29 -11.65 20.45 -4.75
CA ASN A 29 -11.51 19.53 -3.60
C ASN A 29 -10.24 18.65 -3.66
N GLU A 30 -9.35 18.90 -4.64
CA GLU A 30 -8.14 18.09 -4.84
C GLU A 30 -6.88 18.87 -4.44
N VAL A 31 -5.80 18.14 -4.23
CA VAL A 31 -4.44 18.66 -4.14
C VAL A 31 -3.59 18.09 -5.27
N LEU A 32 -2.62 18.86 -5.75
CA LEU A 32 -1.56 18.35 -6.60
C LEU A 32 -0.39 17.92 -5.73
N VAL A 33 -0.05 16.65 -5.81
CA VAL A 33 1.07 16.07 -5.07
C VAL A 33 2.22 15.75 -6.02
N LYS A 34 3.41 16.27 -5.70
CA LYS A 34 4.65 15.82 -6.30
C LYS A 34 5.07 14.53 -5.60
N LEU A 35 5.11 13.45 -6.34
CA LEU A 35 5.48 12.14 -5.81
C LEU A 35 7.01 12.04 -5.66
N GLU A 36 7.47 11.59 -4.52
CA GLU A 36 8.89 11.42 -4.21
C GLU A 36 9.28 9.94 -4.11
N TYR A 37 8.36 9.13 -3.57
CA TYR A 37 8.53 7.69 -3.47
C TYR A 37 7.25 6.98 -3.84
N ILE A 38 7.39 5.85 -4.52
CA ILE A 38 6.27 5.00 -4.89
C ILE A 38 6.73 3.55 -4.68
N GLY A 39 6.00 2.80 -3.86
CA GLY A 39 6.23 1.38 -3.68
C GLY A 39 5.89 0.58 -4.93
N ILE A 40 6.51 -0.57 -5.09
CA ILE A 40 6.20 -1.55 -6.15
C ILE A 40 5.54 -2.75 -5.48
N CYS A 41 4.24 -2.87 -5.67
CA CYS A 41 3.44 -3.97 -5.14
C CYS A 41 3.63 -5.26 -5.95
N GLY A 42 3.34 -6.40 -5.33
CA GLY A 42 3.26 -7.67 -6.03
C GLY A 42 2.22 -7.69 -7.16
N SER A 43 1.13 -6.91 -7.03
CA SER A 43 0.12 -6.74 -8.07
C SER A 43 0.67 -6.01 -9.30
N ASP A 44 1.52 -4.99 -9.13
CA ASP A 44 2.20 -4.31 -10.23
C ASP A 44 3.08 -5.30 -11.01
N MET A 45 3.82 -6.14 -10.29
CA MET A 45 4.64 -7.19 -10.90
C MET A 45 3.78 -8.21 -11.63
N HIS A 46 2.64 -8.59 -11.06
CA HIS A 46 1.72 -9.53 -11.69
C HIS A 46 1.15 -8.96 -13.00
N TYR A 47 0.64 -7.72 -12.99
CA TYR A 47 0.20 -7.03 -14.22
C TYR A 47 1.34 -6.93 -15.24
N TYR A 48 2.55 -6.56 -14.80
CA TYR A 48 3.70 -6.47 -15.68
C TYR A 48 4.02 -7.81 -16.37
N GLU A 49 3.94 -8.92 -15.64
CA GLU A 49 4.31 -10.24 -16.14
C GLU A 49 3.22 -10.92 -16.99
N THR A 50 1.95 -10.74 -16.63
CA THR A 50 0.83 -11.50 -17.20
C THR A 50 -0.20 -10.64 -17.93
N GLY A 51 -0.25 -9.35 -17.65
CA GLY A 51 -1.20 -8.40 -18.23
C GLY A 51 -2.59 -8.39 -17.61
N ALA A 52 -2.87 -9.24 -16.59
CA ALA A 52 -4.19 -9.32 -15.98
C ALA A 52 -4.13 -9.86 -14.56
N ILE A 53 -5.09 -9.46 -13.72
CA ILE A 53 -5.39 -10.07 -12.42
C ILE A 53 -6.90 -10.33 -12.39
N GLY A 54 -7.31 -11.60 -12.47
CA GLY A 54 -8.73 -11.96 -12.63
C GLY A 54 -9.32 -11.29 -13.87
N ASP A 55 -10.44 -10.60 -13.69
CA ASP A 55 -11.15 -9.89 -14.76
C ASP A 55 -10.54 -8.54 -15.13
N TYR A 56 -9.56 -8.06 -14.34
CA TYR A 56 -8.89 -6.78 -14.57
C TYR A 56 -7.75 -6.96 -15.58
N VAL A 57 -8.00 -6.57 -16.84
CA VAL A 57 -7.05 -6.72 -17.95
C VAL A 57 -6.45 -5.38 -18.32
N VAL A 58 -5.12 -5.29 -18.31
CA VAL A 58 -4.38 -4.10 -18.73
C VAL A 58 -4.52 -3.90 -20.24
N LYS A 59 -4.91 -2.68 -20.61
CA LYS A 59 -4.91 -2.21 -22.01
C LYS A 59 -3.81 -1.16 -22.18
N PRO A 60 -2.65 -1.51 -22.75
CA PRO A 60 -1.56 -0.55 -22.93
C PRO A 60 -1.92 0.63 -23.85
N PRO A 61 -1.34 1.85 -23.60
CA PRO A 61 -0.42 2.15 -22.52
C PRO A 61 -1.16 2.31 -21.17
N PHE A 62 -0.61 1.76 -20.09
CA PHE A 62 -1.22 1.77 -18.75
C PHE A 62 -0.20 2.15 -17.67
N VAL A 63 -0.60 2.97 -16.70
CA VAL A 63 0.25 3.38 -15.58
C VAL A 63 0.00 2.45 -14.39
N LEU A 64 1.06 1.83 -13.88
CA LEU A 64 1.03 1.02 -12.67
C LEU A 64 1.32 1.86 -11.41
N GLY A 65 1.35 1.22 -10.24
CA GLY A 65 1.70 1.82 -8.94
C GLY A 65 0.49 2.39 -8.19
N HIS A 66 0.46 2.15 -6.88
CA HIS A 66 -0.63 2.61 -5.99
C HIS A 66 -0.18 2.86 -4.55
N GLU A 67 1.13 2.83 -4.27
CA GLU A 67 1.71 3.04 -2.94
C GLU A 67 2.53 4.35 -2.91
N PRO A 68 1.91 5.56 -3.06
CA PRO A 68 2.65 6.81 -3.19
C PRO A 68 2.83 7.55 -1.88
N GLY A 69 4.01 8.19 -1.75
CA GLY A 69 4.31 9.23 -0.77
C GLY A 69 4.89 10.47 -1.47
N GLY A 70 4.51 11.67 -1.04
CA GLY A 70 4.96 12.87 -1.70
C GLY A 70 4.67 14.15 -0.94
N VAL A 71 4.80 15.29 -1.65
CA VAL A 71 4.64 16.63 -1.10
C VAL A 71 3.56 17.38 -1.88
N VAL A 72 2.66 18.03 -1.17
CA VAL A 72 1.64 18.91 -1.76
C VAL A 72 2.31 20.12 -2.39
N VAL A 73 2.04 20.38 -3.67
CA VAL A 73 2.62 21.51 -4.43
C VAL A 73 1.56 22.52 -4.91
N GLU A 74 0.29 22.12 -4.93
CA GLU A 74 -0.83 23.01 -5.24
C GLU A 74 -2.07 22.51 -4.49
N VAL A 75 -2.97 23.41 -4.12
CA VAL A 75 -4.17 23.15 -3.32
C VAL A 75 -5.38 23.74 -4.01
N GLY A 76 -6.43 22.93 -4.16
CA GLY A 76 -7.72 23.39 -4.69
C GLY A 76 -8.44 24.34 -3.73
N SER A 77 -9.37 25.14 -4.28
CA SER A 77 -10.03 26.23 -3.55
C SER A 77 -10.81 25.82 -2.31
N ASP A 78 -11.31 24.59 -2.27
CA ASP A 78 -12.19 24.08 -1.21
C ASP A 78 -11.43 23.30 -0.14
N VAL A 79 -10.11 23.13 -0.32
CA VAL A 79 -9.25 22.40 0.61
C VAL A 79 -8.75 23.32 1.72
N SER A 80 -9.02 22.97 2.97
CA SER A 80 -8.64 23.78 4.14
C SER A 80 -7.68 23.08 5.12
N HIS A 81 -7.55 21.77 5.05
CA HIS A 81 -6.78 20.97 6.03
C HIS A 81 -5.36 20.61 5.54
N LEU A 82 -5.06 20.84 4.25
CA LEU A 82 -3.73 20.67 3.66
C LEU A 82 -3.22 22.00 3.08
N LYS A 83 -1.90 22.15 3.02
CA LYS A 83 -1.22 23.31 2.41
C LYS A 83 -0.01 22.87 1.61
N VAL A 84 0.44 23.74 0.72
CA VAL A 84 1.71 23.55 -0.03
C VAL A 84 2.85 23.32 0.95
N GLY A 85 3.65 22.31 0.67
CA GLY A 85 4.77 21.85 1.49
C GLY A 85 4.41 20.73 2.49
N ASP A 86 3.13 20.41 2.70
CA ASP A 86 2.75 19.26 3.53
C ASP A 86 3.20 17.96 2.86
N ARG A 87 3.84 17.09 3.64
CA ARG A 87 4.17 15.72 3.23
C ARG A 87 2.96 14.84 3.46
N VAL A 88 2.64 13.99 2.50
CA VAL A 88 1.43 13.17 2.52
C VAL A 88 1.67 11.74 2.05
N ALA A 89 0.95 10.80 2.66
CA ALA A 89 0.62 9.51 2.10
C ALA A 89 -0.74 9.60 1.42
N LEU A 90 -0.97 8.85 0.35
CA LEU A 90 -2.23 8.88 -0.39
C LEU A 90 -2.93 7.53 -0.27
N GLU A 91 -4.22 7.56 0.05
CA GLU A 91 -5.08 6.39 -0.07
C GLU A 91 -5.44 6.17 -1.54
N PRO A 92 -5.14 4.97 -2.11
CA PRO A 92 -5.32 4.73 -3.54
C PRO A 92 -6.78 4.54 -3.96
N GLY A 93 -7.68 4.30 -3.03
CA GLY A 93 -9.07 3.91 -3.26
C GLY A 93 -10.07 5.04 -3.03
N LYS A 94 -10.63 5.60 -4.11
CA LYS A 94 -11.75 6.52 -4.03
C LYS A 94 -13.06 5.75 -4.04
N THR A 95 -13.89 5.92 -3.01
CA THR A 95 -15.15 5.22 -2.83
C THR A 95 -16.37 6.10 -3.18
N CYS A 96 -17.55 5.48 -3.36
CA CYS A 96 -18.76 6.25 -3.74
C CYS A 96 -19.33 7.10 -2.59
N GLY A 97 -18.97 6.82 -1.33
CA GLY A 97 -19.42 7.56 -0.13
C GLY A 97 -20.89 7.33 0.29
N HIS A 98 -21.69 6.62 -0.51
CA HIS A 98 -23.14 6.51 -0.24
C HIS A 98 -23.70 5.07 -0.18
N CYS A 99 -22.96 4.06 -0.62
CA CYS A 99 -23.41 2.67 -0.49
C CYS A 99 -23.40 2.20 0.98
N GLU A 100 -23.98 1.05 1.25
CA GLU A 100 -24.03 0.44 2.59
C GLU A 100 -22.64 0.31 3.20
N PHE A 101 -21.65 -0.18 2.44
CA PHE A 101 -20.29 -0.37 2.92
C PHE A 101 -19.62 0.96 3.31
N CYS A 102 -19.77 2.00 2.49
CA CYS A 102 -19.22 3.32 2.81
C CYS A 102 -19.87 3.90 4.08
N LYS A 103 -21.19 3.78 4.22
CA LYS A 103 -21.93 4.34 5.37
C LYS A 103 -21.71 3.57 6.67
N THR A 104 -21.24 2.33 6.62
CA THR A 104 -20.98 1.49 7.79
C THR A 104 -19.49 1.39 8.14
N GLY A 105 -18.62 2.21 7.52
CA GLY A 105 -17.17 2.23 7.78
C GLY A 105 -16.39 1.08 7.13
N ARG A 106 -17.04 0.31 6.27
CA ARG A 106 -16.40 -0.77 5.48
C ARG A 106 -16.16 -0.33 4.04
N TYR A 107 -15.75 0.92 3.85
CA TYR A 107 -15.65 1.56 2.53
C TYR A 107 -14.66 0.85 1.57
N ASN A 108 -13.69 0.10 2.10
CA ASN A 108 -12.83 -0.79 1.31
C ASN A 108 -13.59 -1.87 0.53
N LEU A 109 -14.85 -2.17 0.91
CA LEU A 109 -15.75 -3.09 0.22
C LEU A 109 -16.73 -2.37 -0.74
N CYS A 110 -16.51 -1.08 -1.02
CA CYS A 110 -17.34 -0.32 -1.94
C CYS A 110 -17.35 -0.97 -3.34
N PRO A 111 -18.50 -1.34 -3.91
CA PRO A 111 -18.56 -1.95 -5.24
C PRO A 111 -18.15 -0.99 -6.37
N ASP A 112 -18.23 0.33 -6.10
CA ASP A 112 -17.92 1.38 -7.07
C ASP A 112 -16.54 2.03 -6.77
N VAL A 113 -15.64 1.32 -6.07
CA VAL A 113 -14.31 1.87 -5.76
C VAL A 113 -13.50 2.10 -7.03
N ILE A 114 -12.95 3.30 -7.14
CA ILE A 114 -11.97 3.65 -8.17
C ILE A 114 -10.58 3.57 -7.52
N PHE A 115 -9.78 2.58 -7.93
CA PHE A 115 -8.51 2.29 -7.28
C PHE A 115 -7.35 2.49 -8.25
N PHE A 116 -6.28 3.15 -7.80
CA PHE A 116 -5.07 3.34 -8.60
C PHE A 116 -4.52 2.02 -9.13
N ALA A 117 -4.03 2.02 -10.36
CA ALA A 117 -3.46 0.87 -11.04
C ALA A 117 -4.37 -0.37 -11.11
N THR A 118 -5.70 -0.17 -10.99
CA THR A 118 -6.68 -1.23 -11.27
C THR A 118 -7.39 -0.91 -12.58
N PRO A 119 -7.19 -1.67 -13.65
CA PRO A 119 -7.77 -1.37 -14.95
C PRO A 119 -9.30 -1.11 -14.89
N PRO A 120 -9.80 -0.05 -15.55
CA PRO A 120 -9.09 0.81 -16.50
C PRO A 120 -8.43 2.06 -15.89
N VAL A 121 -8.28 2.15 -14.57
CA VAL A 121 -7.79 3.32 -13.84
C VAL A 121 -6.26 3.32 -13.80
N ASP A 122 -5.65 4.38 -14.34
CA ASP A 122 -4.20 4.58 -14.27
C ASP A 122 -3.72 4.70 -12.81
N GLY A 123 -2.51 4.22 -12.56
CA GLY A 123 -1.82 4.33 -11.27
C GLY A 123 -0.93 5.57 -11.18
N VAL A 124 0.06 5.47 -10.30
CA VAL A 124 0.86 6.62 -9.86
C VAL A 124 2.35 6.53 -10.22
N PHE A 125 2.80 5.66 -11.12
CA PHE A 125 4.19 5.71 -11.61
C PHE A 125 4.42 6.93 -12.50
N GLN A 126 4.33 8.12 -11.88
CA GLN A 126 4.44 9.44 -12.52
C GLN A 126 4.99 10.49 -11.53
N GLU A 127 5.44 11.64 -12.03
CA GLU A 127 6.04 12.68 -11.17
C GLU A 127 5.00 13.43 -10.32
N TYR A 128 3.76 13.58 -10.80
CA TYR A 128 2.69 14.33 -10.11
C TYR A 128 1.35 13.60 -10.24
N VAL A 129 0.52 13.74 -9.22
CA VAL A 129 -0.88 13.28 -9.24
C VAL A 129 -1.78 14.33 -8.61
N ALA A 130 -2.94 14.60 -9.23
CA ALA A 130 -4.04 15.32 -8.60
C ALA A 130 -4.94 14.31 -7.91
N HIS A 131 -5.22 14.50 -6.61
CA HIS A 131 -5.99 13.56 -5.81
C HIS A 131 -6.89 14.29 -4.82
N GLU A 132 -8.00 13.66 -4.42
CA GLU A 132 -8.90 14.23 -3.42
C GLU A 132 -8.15 14.47 -2.10
N ALA A 133 -8.28 15.68 -1.57
CA ALA A 133 -7.55 16.08 -0.38
C ALA A 133 -7.89 15.21 0.85
N ASP A 134 -9.14 14.74 0.96
CA ASP A 134 -9.60 13.86 2.04
C ASP A 134 -8.96 12.46 2.00
N LEU A 135 -8.36 12.09 0.86
CA LEU A 135 -7.60 10.85 0.68
C LEU A 135 -6.08 11.07 0.74
N CYS A 136 -5.65 12.27 1.13
CA CYS A 136 -4.25 12.63 1.32
C CYS A 136 -3.98 12.87 2.81
N PHE A 137 -3.26 11.96 3.45
CA PHE A 137 -3.01 11.99 4.89
C PHE A 137 -1.68 12.67 5.18
N LYS A 138 -1.75 13.79 5.92
CA LYS A 138 -0.57 14.53 6.33
C LYS A 138 0.31 13.69 7.25
N LEU A 139 1.59 13.58 6.89
CA LEU A 139 2.59 12.87 7.67
C LEU A 139 3.07 13.71 8.86
N PRO A 140 3.30 13.10 10.03
CA PRO A 140 3.99 13.74 11.14
C PRO A 140 5.40 14.22 10.75
N ASP A 141 5.94 15.19 11.49
CA ASP A 141 7.24 15.80 11.17
C ASP A 141 8.43 14.82 11.21
N ASN A 142 8.32 13.74 11.98
CA ASN A 142 9.33 12.69 12.08
C ASN A 142 9.16 11.55 11.09
N VAL A 143 8.14 11.60 10.19
CA VAL A 143 7.89 10.57 9.16
C VAL A 143 8.28 11.13 7.80
N SER A 144 9.15 10.43 7.09
CA SER A 144 9.60 10.80 5.75
C SER A 144 8.55 10.43 4.68
N THR A 145 8.68 10.99 3.48
CA THR A 145 7.83 10.60 2.33
C THR A 145 8.11 9.18 1.85
N LEU A 146 9.29 8.63 2.11
CA LEU A 146 9.60 7.21 1.90
C LEU A 146 8.76 6.32 2.82
N GLU A 147 8.73 6.64 4.12
CA GLU A 147 7.86 5.95 5.08
C GLU A 147 6.38 6.19 4.74
N GLY A 148 6.04 7.38 4.22
CA GLY A 148 4.70 7.70 3.71
C GLY A 148 4.24 6.75 2.60
N ALA A 149 5.13 6.37 1.70
CA ALA A 149 4.82 5.38 0.66
C ALA A 149 4.57 3.97 1.22
N LEU A 150 5.13 3.65 2.40
CA LEU A 150 4.90 2.36 3.07
C LEU A 150 3.61 2.32 3.89
N ILE A 151 2.90 3.43 4.05
CA ILE A 151 1.63 3.48 4.80
C ILE A 151 0.56 2.60 4.13
N GLU A 152 0.53 2.56 2.79
CA GLU A 152 -0.45 1.75 2.06
C GLU A 152 -0.27 0.25 2.39
N PRO A 153 0.88 -0.41 2.17
CA PRO A 153 1.04 -1.81 2.54
C PRO A 153 0.95 -2.03 4.06
N LEU A 154 1.34 -1.06 4.89
CA LEU A 154 1.18 -1.14 6.34
C LEU A 154 -0.29 -1.20 6.76
N ALA A 155 -1.16 -0.42 6.09
CA ALA A 155 -2.60 -0.46 6.33
C ALA A 155 -3.20 -1.86 6.05
N VAL A 156 -2.68 -2.59 5.05
CA VAL A 156 -3.04 -4.00 4.81
C VAL A 156 -2.67 -4.87 6.02
N GLY A 157 -1.49 -4.65 6.61
CA GLY A 157 -1.06 -5.36 7.82
C GLY A 157 -1.98 -5.12 9.01
N PHE A 158 -2.36 -3.87 9.28
CA PHE A 158 -3.33 -3.52 10.32
C PHE A 158 -4.72 -4.09 10.04
N HIS A 159 -5.16 -4.05 8.79
CA HIS A 159 -6.43 -4.64 8.40
C HIS A 159 -6.43 -6.16 8.65
N ALA A 160 -5.34 -6.86 8.31
CA ALA A 160 -5.19 -8.29 8.58
C ALA A 160 -5.23 -8.59 10.09
N ALA A 161 -4.53 -7.82 10.92
CA ALA A 161 -4.57 -7.94 12.38
C ALA A 161 -5.99 -7.76 12.92
N ASN A 162 -6.72 -6.75 12.46
CA ASN A 162 -8.10 -6.48 12.84
C ASN A 162 -9.06 -7.61 12.40
N GLN A 163 -8.91 -8.14 11.18
CA GLN A 163 -9.72 -9.28 10.70
C GLN A 163 -9.42 -10.56 11.48
N GLY A 164 -8.17 -10.74 11.93
CA GLY A 164 -7.76 -11.82 12.83
C GLY A 164 -8.22 -11.62 14.28
N ASN A 165 -8.91 -10.51 14.59
CA ASN A 165 -9.32 -10.14 15.95
C ASN A 165 -8.15 -10.16 16.92
N ALA A 166 -7.00 -9.61 16.49
CA ALA A 166 -5.77 -9.58 17.28
C ALA A 166 -5.87 -8.54 18.41
N HIS A 167 -5.41 -8.91 19.60
CA HIS A 167 -5.37 -8.00 20.75
C HIS A 167 -4.24 -8.37 21.73
N ALA A 168 -3.99 -7.45 22.65
CA ALA A 168 -2.93 -7.59 23.63
C ALA A 168 -2.99 -8.93 24.41
N GLY A 169 -1.83 -9.51 24.62
CA GLY A 169 -1.69 -10.75 25.37
C GLY A 169 -1.78 -12.05 24.55
N GLN A 170 -2.23 -11.97 23.30
CA GLN A 170 -2.33 -13.15 22.43
C GLN A 170 -0.97 -13.57 21.86
N THR A 171 -0.94 -14.79 21.30
CA THR A 171 0.12 -15.29 20.43
C THR A 171 -0.42 -15.38 19.00
N ALA A 172 0.36 -14.97 18.02
CA ALA A 172 0.01 -15.00 16.60
C ALA A 172 1.08 -15.69 15.77
N VAL A 173 0.66 -16.30 14.68
CA VAL A 173 1.54 -16.85 13.65
C VAL A 173 1.23 -16.19 12.33
N VAL A 174 2.27 -15.67 11.66
CA VAL A 174 2.19 -15.07 10.33
C VAL A 174 2.76 -16.05 9.31
N MET A 175 1.93 -16.46 8.36
CA MET A 175 2.32 -17.38 7.29
C MET A 175 2.81 -16.60 6.09
N GLY A 176 4.14 -16.64 5.84
CA GLY A 176 4.83 -15.89 4.80
C GLY A 176 5.54 -14.65 5.32
N ALA A 177 6.83 -14.51 5.07
CA ALA A 177 7.68 -13.37 5.42
C ALA A 177 7.97 -12.46 4.20
N GLY A 178 7.00 -12.32 3.29
CA GLY A 178 7.00 -11.30 2.24
C GLY A 178 6.68 -9.91 2.82
N CYS A 179 6.57 -8.89 1.99
CA CYS A 179 6.25 -7.52 2.43
C CYS A 179 5.02 -7.49 3.33
N ILE A 180 3.89 -8.06 2.89
CA ILE A 180 2.63 -8.07 3.65
C ILE A 180 2.75 -8.86 4.95
N GLY A 181 3.44 -10.01 4.95
CA GLY A 181 3.67 -10.76 6.18
C GLY A 181 4.49 -9.96 7.21
N LEU A 182 5.54 -9.29 6.77
CA LEU A 182 6.38 -8.46 7.64
C LEU A 182 5.59 -7.26 8.23
N VAL A 183 4.81 -6.53 7.42
CA VAL A 183 3.99 -5.42 7.93
C VAL A 183 2.84 -5.92 8.81
N SER A 184 2.28 -7.11 8.54
CA SER A 184 1.28 -7.74 9.42
C SER A 184 1.88 -8.11 10.78
N MET A 185 3.11 -8.67 10.81
CA MET A 185 3.85 -8.93 12.04
C MET A 185 4.07 -7.62 12.83
N MET A 186 4.50 -6.56 12.16
CA MET A 186 4.71 -5.25 12.80
C MET A 186 3.39 -4.68 13.35
N ALA A 187 2.29 -4.80 12.61
CA ALA A 187 0.96 -4.37 13.06
C ALA A 187 0.51 -5.17 14.30
N LEU A 188 0.66 -6.49 14.30
CA LEU A 188 0.35 -7.36 15.44
C LEU A 188 1.15 -6.95 16.69
N LYS A 189 2.44 -6.67 16.55
CA LYS A 189 3.29 -6.17 17.65
C LYS A 189 2.81 -4.81 18.15
N ALA A 190 2.41 -3.91 17.25
CA ALA A 190 1.88 -2.58 17.61
C ALA A 190 0.53 -2.67 18.36
N GLU A 191 -0.32 -3.64 18.01
CA GLU A 191 -1.57 -3.94 18.72
C GLU A 191 -1.37 -4.65 20.08
N GLY A 192 -0.11 -4.95 20.44
CA GLY A 192 0.23 -5.54 21.75
C GLY A 192 0.12 -7.05 21.80
N VAL A 193 0.11 -7.73 20.66
CA VAL A 193 0.22 -9.20 20.61
C VAL A 193 1.56 -9.60 21.27
N SER A 194 1.50 -10.48 22.26
CA SER A 194 2.64 -10.78 23.13
C SER A 194 3.75 -11.53 22.41
N LYS A 195 3.39 -12.50 21.58
CA LYS A 195 4.34 -13.29 20.80
C LYS A 195 3.87 -13.37 19.35
N VAL A 196 4.76 -13.07 18.40
CA VAL A 196 4.49 -13.19 16.96
C VAL A 196 5.58 -14.05 16.33
N TYR A 197 5.17 -15.21 15.82
CA TYR A 197 6.03 -16.13 15.08
C TYR A 197 5.80 -15.95 13.58
N VAL A 198 6.86 -16.09 12.77
CA VAL A 198 6.78 -15.96 11.32
C VAL A 198 7.28 -17.22 10.64
N VAL A 199 6.49 -17.74 9.71
CA VAL A 199 6.80 -18.93 8.92
C VAL A 199 7.10 -18.52 7.48
N ASP A 200 8.21 -18.98 6.91
CA ASP A 200 8.54 -18.86 5.47
C ASP A 200 9.46 -20.03 5.08
N ILE A 201 9.63 -20.21 3.78
CA ILE A 201 10.58 -21.20 3.22
C ILE A 201 11.92 -20.58 2.84
N MET A 202 12.05 -19.26 2.93
CA MET A 202 13.26 -18.53 2.56
C MET A 202 13.94 -17.94 3.78
N GLN A 203 15.11 -18.51 4.15
CA GLN A 203 15.85 -18.08 5.33
C GLN A 203 16.10 -16.58 5.38
N LYS A 204 16.53 -15.96 4.28
CA LYS A 204 16.77 -14.51 4.20
C LYS A 204 15.56 -13.66 4.62
N ARG A 205 14.32 -14.11 4.35
CA ARG A 205 13.09 -13.43 4.76
C ARG A 205 12.82 -13.64 6.25
N LEU A 206 13.11 -14.83 6.76
CA LEU A 206 13.02 -15.13 8.19
C LEU A 206 14.02 -14.32 9.00
N ASP A 207 15.26 -14.17 8.51
CA ASP A 207 16.27 -13.30 9.14
C ASP A 207 15.77 -11.85 9.22
N LYS A 208 15.11 -11.35 8.16
CA LYS A 208 14.48 -10.01 8.17
C LYS A 208 13.33 -9.93 9.17
N ALA A 209 12.50 -10.96 9.31
CA ALA A 209 11.45 -10.99 10.32
C ALA A 209 12.02 -10.89 11.75
N MET A 210 13.10 -11.61 12.05
CA MET A 210 13.80 -11.49 13.33
C MET A 210 14.38 -10.10 13.56
N GLU A 211 15.02 -9.50 12.54
CA GLU A 211 15.54 -8.13 12.61
C GLU A 211 14.43 -7.11 12.91
N LEU A 212 13.22 -7.32 12.39
CA LEU A 212 12.05 -6.46 12.58
C LEU A 212 11.24 -6.78 13.84
N GLY A 213 11.68 -7.73 14.67
CA GLY A 213 11.13 -7.97 16.00
C GLY A 213 10.15 -9.14 16.11
N ALA A 214 10.21 -10.13 15.22
CA ALA A 214 9.54 -11.39 15.44
C ALA A 214 10.07 -12.06 16.72
N ASP A 215 9.21 -12.74 17.48
CA ASP A 215 9.61 -13.50 18.69
C ASP A 215 10.21 -14.86 18.33
N GLY A 216 9.96 -15.35 17.13
CA GLY A 216 10.57 -16.55 16.57
C GLY A 216 10.22 -16.73 15.10
N VAL A 217 10.98 -17.56 14.43
CA VAL A 217 10.76 -17.88 13.01
C VAL A 217 10.84 -19.39 12.79
N ILE A 218 10.13 -19.88 11.80
CA ILE A 218 10.06 -21.29 11.44
C ILE A 218 10.34 -21.41 9.95
N ASN A 219 11.36 -22.20 9.59
CA ASN A 219 11.63 -22.54 8.20
C ASN A 219 10.81 -23.76 7.79
N GLY A 220 9.70 -23.54 7.10
CA GLY A 220 8.78 -24.59 6.67
C GLY A 220 9.35 -25.60 5.66
N LYS A 221 10.62 -25.46 5.22
CA LYS A 221 11.33 -26.51 4.47
C LYS A 221 11.95 -27.56 5.37
N ASP A 222 12.44 -27.11 6.53
CA ASP A 222 13.31 -27.90 7.38
C ASP A 222 12.59 -28.32 8.67
N GLU A 223 11.48 -27.67 9.01
CA GLU A 223 10.75 -27.83 10.26
C GLU A 223 9.25 -28.02 10.02
N ASP A 224 8.59 -28.83 10.84
CA ASP A 224 7.14 -28.92 10.86
C ASP A 224 6.55 -27.77 11.70
N ALA A 225 6.03 -26.76 11.03
CA ALA A 225 5.45 -25.58 11.66
C ALA A 225 4.24 -25.93 12.58
N VAL A 226 3.59 -27.06 12.40
CA VAL A 226 2.44 -27.50 13.22
C VAL A 226 2.92 -28.10 14.55
N SER A 227 3.93 -28.94 14.50
CA SER A 227 4.47 -29.60 15.71
C SER A 227 5.16 -28.64 16.68
N LEU A 228 5.75 -27.56 16.19
CA LEU A 228 6.41 -26.53 17.00
C LEU A 228 5.42 -25.64 17.77
N ASN A 229 4.19 -25.50 17.30
CA ASN A 229 3.14 -24.72 17.98
C ASN A 229 2.73 -25.34 19.32
N GLU A 230 2.83 -26.66 19.49
CA GLU A 230 2.50 -27.35 20.75
C GLU A 230 3.57 -27.10 21.82
N THR A 231 4.82 -26.88 21.43
CA THR A 231 5.95 -26.70 22.36
C THR A 231 6.13 -25.23 22.79
N THR A 232 5.58 -24.25 22.04
CA THR A 232 5.73 -22.83 22.34
C THR A 232 4.50 -22.21 23.01
N ALA A 233 3.41 -22.98 23.18
CA ALA A 233 2.16 -22.54 23.82
C ALA A 233 2.16 -22.75 25.36
N THR A 234 3.23 -23.30 25.94
CA THR A 234 3.48 -23.37 27.37
C THR A 234 4.51 -22.33 27.80
#